data_5e2374fb801200c8757123465ac0caf8
#
_entry.id   5e2374fb801200c8757123465ac0caf8
#
_cell.length_a   1.000
_cell.length_b   1.000
_cell.length_c   1.000
_cell.angle_alpha   90.00
_cell.angle_beta   90.00
_cell.angle_gamma   90.00
#
_symmetry.space_group_name_H-M   'P 1'
#
loop_
_entity.id
_entity.type
_entity.pdbx_description
1 polymer ?
#
loop_
_entity_poly.entity_id
_entity_poly.type
_entity_poly.pdbx_seq_one_letter_code
_entity_poly.pdbx_strand_id
1 'polypeptide(L)'
;MVLMAFANIAIAETLVTLQQLQGKWQCTEDTYNEDTETWTFKKTSITVEYKYVYKDKVDTCKYEIPYYLSKGIPNVYDGSKVGKIGSGTHIIYYAKPRKKILSYKIVSLKGDTLTLSQYAPRAIGRNAGIVTITLKRVSR
;
A
#
# COMPACT_ATOMS: atom_id res chain seq x y z
N MET A 1 -25.15 -25.13 -18.87
CA MET A 1 -24.83 -23.74 -19.23
C MET A 1 -23.81 -23.18 -18.29
N VAL A 2 -22.72 -22.77 -18.76
CA VAL A 2 -21.73 -22.16 -17.92
C VAL A 2 -22.06 -20.70 -17.78
N LEU A 3 -22.40 -20.32 -16.60
CA LEU A 3 -22.59 -18.94 -16.28
C LEU A 3 -21.23 -18.31 -16.21
N MET A 4 -20.94 -17.55 -17.13
CA MET A 4 -19.65 -16.96 -17.21
C MET A 4 -19.71 -15.63 -16.58
N ALA A 5 -19.30 -15.60 -15.37
CA ALA A 5 -19.28 -14.38 -14.61
C ALA A 5 -18.00 -13.57 -14.86
N PHE A 6 -17.62 -13.50 -16.11
CA PHE A 6 -16.42 -12.77 -16.38
C PHE A 6 -16.54 -11.30 -16.28
N ALA A 7 -17.70 -10.80 -16.39
CA ALA A 7 -17.90 -9.37 -16.40
C ALA A 7 -17.45 -8.71 -15.11
N ASN A 8 -17.22 -9.49 -14.08
CA ASN A 8 -16.87 -8.97 -12.77
C ASN A 8 -15.59 -9.57 -12.27
N ILE A 9 -14.55 -9.46 -13.03
CA ILE A 9 -13.25 -9.67 -12.46
C ILE A 9 -12.94 -8.44 -11.61
N ALA A 10 -13.71 -8.25 -10.59
CA ALA A 10 -13.27 -7.41 -9.51
C ALA A 10 -12.06 -8.11 -8.92
N ILE A 11 -10.94 -7.42 -8.84
CA ILE A 11 -9.78 -7.91 -8.14
C ILE A 11 -10.22 -8.24 -6.74
N ALA A 12 -10.19 -9.53 -6.36
CA ALA A 12 -10.66 -9.99 -5.07
C ALA A 12 -9.88 -9.30 -3.95
N GLU A 13 -10.59 -8.84 -2.95
CA GLU A 13 -10.01 -8.28 -1.75
C GLU A 13 -9.61 -9.39 -0.80
N THR A 14 -8.53 -9.20 -0.08
CA THR A 14 -8.07 -10.13 0.94
C THR A 14 -8.13 -9.46 2.30
N LEU A 15 -8.78 -10.13 3.25
CA LEU A 15 -8.81 -9.69 4.63
C LEU A 15 -7.50 -10.08 5.31
N VAL A 16 -6.79 -9.10 5.86
CA VAL A 16 -5.57 -9.34 6.62
C VAL A 16 -5.69 -8.75 8.01
N THR A 17 -4.90 -9.28 8.93
CA THR A 17 -4.82 -8.73 10.29
C THR A 17 -3.73 -7.69 10.37
N LEU A 18 -3.88 -6.78 11.33
CA LEU A 18 -2.85 -5.78 11.61
C LEU A 18 -1.51 -6.44 11.92
N GLN A 19 -1.54 -7.57 12.64
CA GLN A 19 -0.33 -8.32 13.00
C GLN A 19 0.36 -8.92 11.78
N GLN A 20 -0.40 -9.41 10.80
CA GLN A 20 0.18 -9.98 9.59
C GLN A 20 0.95 -8.95 8.75
N LEU A 21 0.57 -7.68 8.84
CA LEU A 21 1.25 -6.61 8.10
C LEU A 21 2.55 -6.17 8.77
N GLN A 22 2.68 -6.35 10.08
CA GLN A 22 3.82 -5.83 10.83
C GLN A 22 5.15 -6.32 10.27
N GLY A 23 6.12 -5.45 10.22
CA GLY A 23 7.46 -5.77 9.77
C GLY A 23 7.94 -4.91 8.62
N LYS A 24 9.08 -5.29 8.09
CA LYS A 24 9.77 -4.58 7.01
C LYS A 24 9.57 -5.31 5.70
N TRP A 25 9.17 -4.55 4.69
CA TRP A 25 8.86 -5.05 3.35
C TRP A 25 9.64 -4.26 2.32
N GLN A 26 10.05 -4.92 1.26
CA GLN A 26 10.75 -4.29 0.16
C GLN A 26 9.89 -4.36 -1.11
N CYS A 27 9.80 -3.23 -1.82
CA CYS A 27 9.12 -3.19 -3.10
C CYS A 27 9.94 -3.99 -4.12
N THR A 28 9.27 -4.91 -4.84
CA THR A 28 9.92 -5.78 -5.83
C THR A 28 9.69 -5.30 -7.25
N GLU A 29 9.03 -4.17 -7.45
CA GLU A 29 8.85 -3.64 -8.80
C GLU A 29 10.17 -3.08 -9.32
N ASP A 30 10.32 -3.09 -10.65
CA ASP A 30 11.52 -2.61 -11.31
C ASP A 30 11.86 -1.21 -10.87
N THR A 31 12.82 -1.14 -9.98
CA THR A 31 13.42 0.12 -9.64
C THR A 31 14.52 0.39 -10.65
N TYR A 32 14.51 1.58 -11.18
CA TYR A 32 15.56 2.01 -12.08
C TYR A 32 16.90 1.99 -11.34
N ASN A 33 17.86 1.29 -11.88
CA ASN A 33 19.20 1.15 -11.32
C ASN A 33 19.20 0.38 -9.98
N GLU A 34 19.86 0.93 -8.97
CA GLU A 34 19.99 0.35 -7.64
C GLU A 34 19.06 1.00 -6.62
N ASP A 35 18.03 1.69 -7.10
CA ASP A 35 17.06 2.34 -6.22
C ASP A 35 16.26 1.28 -5.44
N THR A 36 15.97 1.58 -4.18
CA THR A 36 15.16 0.69 -3.34
C THR A 36 14.04 1.46 -2.66
N GLU A 37 12.93 0.78 -2.46
CA GLU A 37 11.80 1.29 -1.71
C GLU A 37 11.45 0.28 -0.62
N THR A 38 11.46 0.73 0.62
CA THR A 38 11.20 -0.10 1.78
C THR A 38 10.04 0.46 2.57
N TRP A 39 9.12 -0.43 2.93
CA TRP A 39 7.95 -0.11 3.74
C TRP A 39 8.07 -0.82 5.08
N THR A 40 7.97 -0.08 6.16
CA THR A 40 7.93 -0.67 7.49
C THR A 40 6.56 -0.41 8.10
N PHE A 41 5.79 -1.49 8.30
CA PHE A 41 4.48 -1.40 8.93
C PHE A 41 4.65 -1.56 10.43
N LYS A 42 4.26 -0.53 11.15
CA LYS A 42 4.12 -0.53 12.60
C LYS A 42 2.63 -0.56 12.94
N LYS A 43 2.31 -0.68 14.20
CA LYS A 43 0.91 -0.73 14.63
C LYS A 43 0.11 0.54 14.24
N THR A 44 0.75 1.70 14.28
CA THR A 44 0.07 2.99 14.08
C THR A 44 0.55 3.74 12.83
N SER A 45 1.62 3.30 12.20
CA SER A 45 2.19 4.03 11.06
C SER A 45 2.89 3.13 10.08
N ILE A 46 3.01 3.61 8.85
CA ILE A 46 3.86 3.02 7.83
C ILE A 46 5.01 4.00 7.61
N THR A 47 6.24 3.50 7.71
CA THR A 47 7.42 4.25 7.32
C THR A 47 7.83 3.82 5.92
N VAL A 48 7.90 4.75 4.99
CA VAL A 48 8.36 4.48 3.62
C VAL A 48 9.69 5.16 3.42
N GLU A 49 10.67 4.38 2.98
CA GLU A 49 12.02 4.86 2.73
C GLU A 49 12.38 4.59 1.28
N TYR A 50 12.73 5.65 0.56
CA TYR A 50 13.28 5.57 -0.79
C TYR A 50 14.76 5.82 -0.73
N LYS A 51 15.53 4.96 -1.39
CA LYS A 51 16.96 5.13 -1.54
C LYS A 51 17.25 5.25 -3.03
N TYR A 52 17.78 6.40 -3.41
CA TYR A 52 18.13 6.69 -4.79
C TYR A 52 19.65 6.62 -4.97
N VAL A 53 20.08 5.94 -6.00
CA VAL A 53 21.50 5.86 -6.36
C VAL A 53 21.69 6.53 -7.70
N TYR A 54 22.43 7.63 -7.73
CA TYR A 54 22.70 8.37 -8.95
C TYR A 54 24.16 8.82 -8.98
N LYS A 55 24.91 8.35 -10.00
CA LYS A 55 26.33 8.71 -10.20
C LYS A 55 27.16 8.63 -8.91
N ASP A 56 27.18 7.47 -8.28
CA ASP A 56 27.91 7.20 -7.04
C ASP A 56 27.42 7.98 -5.81
N LYS A 57 26.34 8.74 -5.94
CA LYS A 57 25.70 9.41 -4.82
C LYS A 57 24.47 8.61 -4.37
N VAL A 58 24.33 8.46 -3.07
CA VAL A 58 23.16 7.84 -2.45
C VAL A 58 22.35 8.91 -1.75
N ASP A 59 21.09 9.05 -2.16
CA ASP A 59 20.17 9.96 -1.53
C ASP A 59 19.02 9.17 -0.93
N THR A 60 18.53 9.56 0.25
CA THR A 60 17.42 8.88 0.89
C THR A 60 16.30 9.85 1.21
N CYS A 61 15.08 9.38 1.01
CA CYS A 61 13.88 10.10 1.39
C CYS A 61 13.05 9.18 2.28
N LYS A 62 12.65 9.66 3.45
CA LYS A 62 11.92 8.87 4.43
C LYS A 62 10.74 9.66 4.96
N TYR A 63 9.57 9.04 4.99
CA TYR A 63 8.40 9.66 5.58
C TYR A 63 7.57 8.60 6.33
N GLU A 64 6.76 9.06 7.26
CA GLU A 64 5.93 8.23 8.10
C GLU A 64 4.48 8.67 7.99
N ILE A 65 3.58 7.71 7.77
CA ILE A 65 2.16 7.96 7.55
C ILE A 65 1.35 7.16 8.57
N PRO A 66 0.52 7.81 9.39
CA PRO A 66 -0.46 7.07 10.20
C PRO A 66 -1.47 6.38 9.30
N TYR A 67 -1.90 5.18 9.69
CA TYR A 67 -2.88 4.41 8.94
C TYR A 67 -3.78 3.60 9.86
N TYR A 68 -4.91 3.18 9.32
CA TYR A 68 -5.73 2.15 9.95
C TYR A 68 -6.29 1.19 8.90
N LEU A 69 -6.69 0.01 9.33
CA LEU A 69 -7.33 -0.96 8.47
C LEU A 69 -8.85 -0.75 8.45
N SER A 70 -9.46 -1.06 7.31
CA SER A 70 -10.91 -0.94 7.13
C SER A 70 -11.39 -2.03 6.18
N LYS A 71 -12.66 -2.38 6.27
CA LYS A 71 -13.30 -3.32 5.34
C LYS A 71 -13.87 -2.64 4.10
N GLY A 72 -13.58 -1.38 3.90
CA GLY A 72 -13.98 -0.58 2.76
C GLY A 72 -13.36 0.79 2.86
N ILE A 73 -13.62 1.65 1.88
CA ILE A 73 -13.10 3.01 1.89
C ILE A 73 -14.13 3.91 2.60
N PRO A 74 -13.77 4.50 3.75
CA PRO A 74 -14.69 5.37 4.46
C PRO A 74 -14.86 6.72 3.75
N ASN A 75 -16.01 7.36 3.96
CA ASN A 75 -16.23 8.71 3.44
C ASN A 75 -15.50 9.78 4.23
N VAL A 76 -15.22 9.49 5.51
CA VAL A 76 -14.56 10.43 6.42
C VAL A 76 -13.38 9.72 7.09
N TYR A 77 -12.24 10.38 7.13
CA TYR A 77 -11.07 9.84 7.83
C TYR A 77 -11.27 9.97 9.34
N ASP A 78 -11.04 8.87 10.04
CA ASP A 78 -11.16 8.82 11.49
C ASP A 78 -9.83 8.42 12.12
N GLY A 79 -9.04 9.40 12.53
CA GLY A 79 -7.73 9.16 13.13
C GLY A 79 -7.77 8.39 14.46
N SER A 80 -8.94 8.33 15.13
CA SER A 80 -9.09 7.57 16.36
C SER A 80 -9.00 6.06 16.14
N LYS A 81 -9.14 5.61 14.90
CA LYS A 81 -9.04 4.19 14.53
C LYS A 81 -7.61 3.70 14.34
N VAL A 82 -6.65 4.62 14.28
CA VAL A 82 -5.23 4.28 14.08
C VAL A 82 -4.74 3.39 15.23
N GLY A 83 -4.22 2.21 14.89
CA GLY A 83 -3.73 1.23 15.85
C GLY A 83 -4.80 0.42 16.58
N LYS A 84 -6.09 0.65 16.27
CA LYS A 84 -7.20 0.01 17.01
C LYS A 84 -7.99 -1.01 16.20
N ILE A 85 -7.88 -0.97 14.88
CA ILE A 85 -8.61 -1.91 14.02
C ILE A 85 -7.72 -3.10 13.71
N GLY A 86 -8.17 -4.28 14.14
CA GLY A 86 -7.33 -5.51 14.08
C GLY A 86 -7.27 -6.18 12.71
N SER A 87 -8.18 -5.86 11.79
CA SER A 87 -8.18 -6.49 10.47
C SER A 87 -8.89 -5.61 9.44
N GLY A 88 -8.61 -5.85 8.17
CA GLY A 88 -9.27 -5.14 7.09
C GLY A 88 -8.84 -5.62 5.71
N THR A 89 -9.51 -5.09 4.71
CA THR A 89 -9.23 -5.31 3.29
C THR A 89 -8.57 -4.09 2.64
N HIS A 90 -8.54 -2.98 3.36
CA HIS A 90 -7.99 -1.72 2.89
C HIS A 90 -7.12 -1.08 3.95
N ILE A 91 -6.06 -0.44 3.51
CA ILE A 91 -5.17 0.39 4.32
C ILE A 91 -5.60 1.84 4.06
N ILE A 92 -6.05 2.53 5.10
CA ILE A 92 -6.59 3.89 4.99
C ILE A 92 -5.58 4.88 5.56
N TYR A 93 -5.30 5.93 4.82
CA TYR A 93 -4.48 7.02 5.30
C TYR A 93 -4.97 8.36 4.76
N TYR A 94 -4.51 9.44 5.35
CA TYR A 94 -4.93 10.79 4.99
C TYR A 94 -3.77 11.57 4.38
N ALA A 95 -3.96 12.02 3.16
CA ALA A 95 -2.97 12.84 2.46
C ALA A 95 -3.22 14.32 2.78
N LYS A 96 -2.51 14.85 3.76
CA LYS A 96 -2.67 16.24 4.22
C LYS A 96 -2.56 17.29 3.10
N PRO A 97 -1.57 17.21 2.19
CA PRO A 97 -1.46 18.21 1.13
C PRO A 97 -2.67 18.24 0.21
N ARG A 98 -3.31 17.11 -0.01
CA ARG A 98 -4.48 16.99 -0.89
C ARG A 98 -5.81 17.08 -0.15
N LYS A 99 -5.77 17.06 1.19
CA LYS A 99 -6.96 17.01 2.06
C LYS A 99 -7.92 15.91 1.66
N LYS A 100 -7.40 14.72 1.39
CA LYS A 100 -8.16 13.60 0.86
C LYS A 100 -7.78 12.30 1.57
N ILE A 101 -8.77 11.41 1.69
CA ILE A 101 -8.54 10.04 2.10
C ILE A 101 -7.94 9.29 0.92
N LEU A 102 -6.88 8.57 1.18
CA LEU A 102 -6.29 7.63 0.23
C LEU A 102 -6.34 6.23 0.83
N SER A 103 -6.32 5.25 -0.03
CA SER A 103 -6.36 3.86 0.40
C SER A 103 -5.54 2.96 -0.50
N TYR A 104 -5.00 1.91 0.09
CA TYR A 104 -4.49 0.76 -0.64
C TYR A 104 -5.44 -0.40 -0.41
N LYS A 105 -5.90 -1.00 -1.49
CA LYS A 105 -6.66 -2.24 -1.43
C LYS A 105 -5.68 -3.40 -1.29
N ILE A 106 -5.94 -4.30 -0.35
CA ILE A 106 -5.12 -5.48 -0.16
C ILE A 106 -5.61 -6.54 -1.14
N VAL A 107 -4.84 -6.77 -2.19
CA VAL A 107 -5.18 -7.75 -3.23
C VAL A 107 -4.89 -9.16 -2.75
N SER A 108 -3.71 -9.37 -2.16
CA SER A 108 -3.33 -10.68 -1.64
C SER A 108 -2.20 -10.56 -0.63
N LEU A 109 -2.19 -11.53 0.29
CA LEU A 109 -1.07 -11.77 1.17
C LEU A 109 -0.81 -13.27 1.13
N LYS A 110 0.25 -13.68 0.45
CA LYS A 110 0.62 -15.09 0.28
C LYS A 110 2.03 -15.29 0.82
N GLY A 111 2.13 -15.91 2.00
CA GLY A 111 3.42 -16.06 2.67
C GLY A 111 4.02 -14.70 2.97
N ASP A 112 5.18 -14.44 2.40
CA ASP A 112 5.90 -13.18 2.60
C ASP A 112 5.75 -12.21 1.43
N THR A 113 4.72 -12.40 0.58
CA THR A 113 4.42 -11.50 -0.54
C THR A 113 3.08 -10.80 -0.33
N LEU A 114 3.12 -9.48 -0.26
CA LEU A 114 1.95 -8.61 -0.11
C LEU A 114 1.73 -7.84 -1.41
N THR A 115 0.53 -7.96 -1.97
CA THR A 115 0.16 -7.22 -3.18
C THR A 115 -0.93 -6.22 -2.83
N LEU A 116 -0.66 -4.96 -3.15
CA LEU A 116 -1.57 -3.84 -2.91
C LEU A 116 -1.96 -3.19 -4.24
N SER A 117 -3.12 -2.57 -4.29
CA SER A 117 -3.50 -1.74 -5.42
C SER A 117 -4.01 -0.38 -4.95
N GLN A 118 -3.78 0.64 -5.76
CA GLN A 118 -4.23 1.99 -5.49
C GLN A 118 -4.68 2.64 -6.78
N TYR A 119 -5.78 3.36 -6.71
CA TYR A 119 -6.21 4.20 -7.83
C TYR A 119 -5.32 5.43 -7.89
N ALA A 120 -4.60 5.57 -9.00
CA ALA A 120 -3.78 6.75 -9.25
C ALA A 120 -4.55 7.70 -10.16
N PRO A 121 -4.87 8.92 -9.72
CA PRO A 121 -5.52 9.89 -10.57
C PRO A 121 -4.59 10.32 -11.70
N ARG A 122 -5.20 10.87 -12.75
CA ARG A 122 -4.46 11.34 -13.91
C ARG A 122 -3.40 12.38 -13.49
N ALA A 123 -2.15 12.07 -13.78
CA ALA A 123 -1.04 13.01 -13.66
C ALA A 123 -0.64 13.50 -15.05
N ILE A 124 0.15 14.56 -15.11
CA ILE A 124 0.65 15.11 -16.38
C ILE A 124 1.34 13.99 -17.18
N GLY A 125 0.85 13.72 -18.39
CA GLY A 125 1.41 12.69 -19.26
C GLY A 125 1.00 11.26 -18.94
N ARG A 126 0.09 11.05 -17.99
CA ARG A 126 -0.42 9.72 -17.62
C ARG A 126 -1.94 9.69 -17.58
N ASN A 127 -2.50 8.57 -18.00
CA ASN A 127 -3.92 8.30 -17.79
C ASN A 127 -4.18 7.88 -16.34
N ALA A 128 -5.38 8.16 -15.85
CA ALA A 128 -5.82 7.61 -14.58
C ALA A 128 -5.88 6.08 -14.67
N GLY A 129 -5.51 5.38 -13.61
CA GLY A 129 -5.53 3.94 -13.60
C GLY A 129 -5.21 3.37 -12.23
N ILE A 130 -5.22 2.04 -12.17
CA ILE A 130 -4.88 1.30 -10.95
C ILE A 130 -3.39 0.96 -11.00
N VAL A 131 -2.70 1.30 -9.92
CA VAL A 131 -1.29 0.95 -9.71
C VAL A 131 -1.25 -0.25 -8.78
N THR A 132 -0.49 -1.27 -9.15
CA THR A 132 -0.27 -2.45 -8.32
C THR A 132 1.13 -2.38 -7.72
N ILE A 133 1.23 -2.64 -6.42
CA ILE A 133 2.49 -2.63 -5.69
C ILE A 133 2.68 -4.00 -5.07
N THR A 134 3.84 -4.60 -5.31
CA THR A 134 4.21 -5.89 -4.73
C THR A 134 5.34 -5.69 -3.74
N LEU A 135 5.13 -6.16 -2.52
CA LEU A 135 6.09 -6.04 -1.44
C LEU A 135 6.49 -7.44 -0.96
N LYS A 136 7.78 -7.64 -0.74
CA LYS A 136 8.30 -8.86 -0.11
C LYS A 136 8.80 -8.57 1.28
N ARG A 137 8.45 -9.43 2.22
CA ARG A 137 8.88 -9.30 3.61
C ARG A 137 10.39 -9.52 3.71
N VAL A 138 11.05 -8.58 4.35
CA VAL A 138 12.49 -8.64 4.63
C VAL A 138 12.72 -9.10 6.07
N SER A 139 11.90 -8.60 6.99
CA SER A 139 11.99 -8.98 8.40
C SER A 139 10.67 -8.67 9.12
N ARG A 140 10.47 -9.33 10.23
CA ARG A 140 9.31 -9.11 11.09
C ARG A 140 9.58 -8.08 12.18
#